data_3ba5f17f49b90a0cd10b05eff3ea85d3
#
_entry.id   3ba5f17f49b90a0cd10b05eff3ea85d3
#
_cell.length_a   1.000
_cell.length_b   1.000
_cell.length_c   1.000
_cell.angle_alpha   90.00
_cell.angle_beta   90.00
_cell.angle_gamma   90.00
#
_symmetry.space_group_name_H-M   'P 1'
#
loop_
_entity.id
_entity.type
_entity.pdbx_description
1 polymer ?
#
loop_
_entity_poly.entity_id
_entity_poly.type
_entity_poly.pdbx_seq_one_letter_code
_entity_poly.pdbx_strand_id
1 'polypeptide(L)'
;MTAKLLSILLILIFGYALPQSKDKYRFEKEKHLKNIKMLTGEGENAEAYLSFDEKKLIYQASVGNIKCDQIFIMNIDGSDKHMVSNGKGKTTCSYFLPGDNKIIYSSTYLADENCPPPPDYSRGYVWKLYDSFDIFEANADGSDLKQLTFTDGYDAEATVSPKGDKIVFTSMRDGDPEIYVMDLDGSNQTRLTFQKGYDGGPFFSMDGTKIVFRASRPKTEKELADYDDLVENGLVRPSILEIYIMDADGSNMKQITHFGKASFAPFFFPAADKIIFASNVNSETGRNFDLYMINSDGTGFEQITFNDTFDGFPMFTKDGKNLIFASNRFNKKKGDTNIFIAEWVK
;
A
#
# COMPACT_ATOMS: atom_id res chain seq x y z
N MET A 1 13.63 85.50 -9.14
CA MET A 1 12.62 84.42 -9.12
C MET A 1 13.24 83.17 -9.77
N THR A 2 13.72 82.29 -8.99
CA THR A 2 14.41 81.06 -9.45
C THR A 2 13.50 79.84 -9.16
N ALA A 3 12.95 79.29 -10.25
CA ALA A 3 12.14 78.04 -10.15
C ALA A 3 13.02 76.83 -9.97
N LYS A 4 12.83 76.08 -8.86
CA LYS A 4 13.45 74.78 -8.64
C LYS A 4 12.60 73.69 -9.32
N LEU A 5 13.19 73.01 -10.32
CA LEU A 5 12.63 71.76 -10.85
C LEU A 5 12.88 70.61 -9.87
N LEU A 6 11.82 69.99 -9.43
CA LEU A 6 11.86 68.76 -8.61
C LEU A 6 11.74 67.55 -9.55
N SER A 7 12.84 66.86 -9.79
CA SER A 7 12.84 65.61 -10.57
C SER A 7 12.41 64.46 -9.68
N ILE A 8 11.24 63.86 -9.94
CA ILE A 8 10.75 62.65 -9.26
C ILE A 8 11.36 61.45 -10.00
N LEU A 9 12.27 60.73 -9.32
CA LEU A 9 12.87 59.48 -9.81
C LEU A 9 11.89 58.34 -9.52
N LEU A 10 11.21 57.83 -10.54
CA LEU A 10 10.34 56.66 -10.44
C LEU A 10 11.22 55.39 -10.44
N ILE A 11 11.44 54.76 -9.28
CA ILE A 11 12.12 53.47 -9.17
C ILE A 11 11.12 52.38 -9.54
N LEU A 12 11.21 51.84 -10.75
CA LEU A 12 10.52 50.60 -11.15
C LEU A 12 11.21 49.39 -10.46
N ILE A 13 10.58 48.90 -9.39
CA ILE A 13 11.00 47.61 -8.79
C ILE A 13 10.49 46.49 -9.70
N PHE A 14 11.35 46.00 -10.59
CA PHE A 14 11.13 44.74 -11.26
C PHE A 14 11.27 43.63 -10.22
N GLY A 15 10.15 43.12 -9.70
CA GLY A 15 10.11 41.91 -8.94
C GLY A 15 10.55 40.76 -9.85
N TYR A 16 11.80 40.32 -9.72
CA TYR A 16 12.25 39.05 -10.28
C TYR A 16 11.48 37.95 -9.53
N ALA A 17 10.43 37.41 -10.14
CA ALA A 17 9.90 36.15 -9.75
C ALA A 17 11.01 35.12 -9.96
N LEU A 18 11.59 34.64 -8.87
CA LEU A 18 12.51 33.49 -8.91
C LEU A 18 11.77 32.35 -9.62
N PRO A 19 12.38 31.71 -10.63
CA PRO A 19 11.74 30.56 -11.28
C PRO A 19 11.46 29.53 -10.19
N GLN A 20 10.17 29.23 -10.00
CA GLN A 20 9.73 28.14 -9.14
C GLN A 20 10.46 26.88 -9.62
N SER A 21 11.32 26.28 -8.79
CA SER A 21 12.03 25.06 -9.14
C SER A 21 10.97 24.04 -9.56
N LYS A 22 11.05 23.55 -10.82
CA LYS A 22 10.18 22.45 -11.24
C LYS A 22 10.37 21.34 -10.24
N ASP A 23 9.26 20.85 -9.66
CA ASP A 23 9.29 19.72 -8.74
C ASP A 23 9.97 18.54 -9.44
N LYS A 24 11.14 18.16 -8.94
CA LYS A 24 12.06 17.21 -9.60
C LYS A 24 11.42 15.85 -9.88
N TYR A 25 10.50 15.44 -9.01
CA TYR A 25 9.91 14.10 -9.05
C TYR A 25 8.49 14.09 -9.61
N ARG A 26 7.94 15.23 -10.04
CA ARG A 26 6.58 15.36 -10.57
C ARG A 26 6.56 15.26 -12.10
N PHE A 27 5.65 14.46 -12.64
CA PHE A 27 5.31 14.49 -14.06
C PHE A 27 4.30 15.63 -14.37
N GLU A 28 4.33 16.12 -15.60
CA GLU A 28 3.56 17.32 -15.99
C GLU A 28 2.06 17.19 -15.76
N LYS A 29 1.49 15.98 -15.99
CA LYS A 29 0.05 15.70 -15.85
C LYS A 29 -0.42 15.51 -14.40
N GLU A 30 0.48 15.37 -13.44
CA GLU A 30 0.17 15.12 -12.03
C GLU A 30 -0.30 16.38 -11.31
N LYS A 31 -1.54 16.81 -11.58
CA LYS A 31 -2.08 18.07 -11.06
C LYS A 31 -2.35 18.08 -9.55
N HIS A 32 -2.55 16.89 -8.95
CA HIS A 32 -2.85 16.74 -7.53
C HIS A 32 -1.60 16.62 -6.64
N LEU A 33 -0.39 16.51 -7.21
CA LEU A 33 0.83 16.30 -6.46
C LEU A 33 1.75 17.53 -6.53
N LYS A 34 2.29 17.93 -5.37
CA LYS A 34 3.31 18.98 -5.26
C LYS A 34 4.38 18.59 -4.24
N ASN A 35 5.54 19.25 -4.33
CA ASN A 35 6.64 19.12 -3.36
C ASN A 35 7.00 17.66 -3.08
N ILE A 36 7.04 16.84 -4.13
CA ILE A 36 7.33 15.41 -4.03
C ILE A 36 8.75 15.21 -3.51
N LYS A 37 8.88 14.41 -2.45
CA LYS A 37 10.16 14.03 -1.85
C LYS A 37 10.33 12.51 -1.92
N MET A 38 11.51 12.06 -2.30
CA MET A 38 11.92 10.67 -2.24
C MET A 38 12.49 10.40 -0.85
N LEU A 39 11.92 9.45 -0.12
CA LEU A 39 12.29 9.12 1.26
C LEU A 39 13.34 8.00 1.33
N THR A 40 13.31 7.04 0.40
CA THR A 40 14.33 5.98 0.27
C THR A 40 15.13 6.19 -1.02
N GLY A 41 16.22 5.51 -1.26
CA GLY A 41 17.10 5.83 -2.40
C GLY A 41 17.73 4.65 -3.12
N GLU A 42 17.50 3.42 -2.63
CA GLU A 42 18.04 2.19 -3.21
C GLU A 42 17.20 0.98 -2.79
N GLY A 43 17.28 -0.10 -3.56
CA GLY A 43 16.59 -1.36 -3.31
C GLY A 43 15.11 -1.34 -3.66
N GLU A 44 14.42 -2.41 -3.30
CA GLU A 44 12.98 -2.55 -3.46
C GLU A 44 12.32 -2.16 -2.14
N ASN A 45 11.57 -1.05 -2.13
CA ASN A 45 10.87 -0.52 -0.96
C ASN A 45 9.38 -0.38 -1.31
N ALA A 46 8.50 -0.92 -0.48
CA ALA A 46 7.07 -0.92 -0.74
C ALA A 46 6.25 -0.87 0.56
N GLU A 47 4.95 -0.69 0.42
CA GLU A 47 3.97 -0.79 1.52
C GLU A 47 4.34 0.05 2.74
N ALA A 48 4.52 1.36 2.51
CA ALA A 48 4.85 2.30 3.57
C ALA A 48 3.58 2.86 4.21
N TYR A 49 3.40 2.61 5.50
CA TYR A 49 2.22 2.99 6.26
C TYR A 49 2.58 3.86 7.45
N LEU A 50 1.72 4.85 7.74
CA LEU A 50 1.92 5.84 8.80
C LEU A 50 1.72 5.25 10.20
N SER A 51 2.51 5.72 11.16
CA SER A 51 2.21 5.57 12.59
C SER A 51 0.91 6.30 12.96
N PHE A 52 0.31 5.96 14.10
CA PHE A 52 -0.92 6.60 14.58
C PHE A 52 -0.72 8.10 14.86
N ASP A 53 0.48 8.53 15.26
CA ASP A 53 0.84 9.94 15.44
C ASP A 53 1.36 10.61 14.16
N GLU A 54 1.45 9.87 13.04
CA GLU A 54 1.91 10.30 11.71
C GLU A 54 3.35 10.84 11.67
N LYS A 55 4.18 10.50 12.67
CA LYS A 55 5.59 10.92 12.67
C LYS A 55 6.55 9.92 12.09
N LYS A 56 6.11 8.66 11.89
CA LYS A 56 6.92 7.57 11.37
C LYS A 56 6.22 6.86 10.23
N LEU A 57 7.00 6.14 9.45
CA LEU A 57 6.57 5.19 8.43
C LEU A 57 7.15 3.82 8.77
N ILE A 58 6.32 2.77 8.67
CA ILE A 58 6.74 1.38 8.65
C ILE A 58 6.61 0.86 7.22
N TYR A 59 7.59 0.10 6.73
CA TYR A 59 7.60 -0.35 5.34
C TYR A 59 8.42 -1.63 5.19
N GLN A 60 8.18 -2.37 4.11
CA GLN A 60 9.00 -3.51 3.74
C GLN A 60 10.07 -3.11 2.74
N ALA A 61 11.26 -3.71 2.86
CA ALA A 61 12.35 -3.46 1.93
C ALA A 61 13.31 -4.63 1.77
N SER A 62 13.84 -4.75 0.54
CA SER A 62 15.02 -5.55 0.20
C SER A 62 16.13 -4.61 -0.23
N VAL A 63 17.11 -4.36 0.67
CA VAL A 63 18.20 -3.39 0.44
C VAL A 63 19.56 -4.02 0.77
N GLY A 64 20.59 -3.62 0.05
CA GLY A 64 21.96 -4.08 0.28
C GLY A 64 22.10 -5.59 0.09
N ASN A 65 22.48 -6.31 1.15
CA ASN A 65 22.67 -7.78 1.15
C ASN A 65 21.44 -8.55 1.61
N ILE A 66 20.32 -7.87 1.88
CA ILE A 66 19.06 -8.50 2.31
C ILE A 66 18.45 -9.21 1.10
N LYS A 67 18.21 -10.52 1.24
CA LYS A 67 17.79 -11.39 0.12
C LYS A 67 16.28 -11.40 -0.12
N CYS A 68 15.48 -11.12 0.89
CA CYS A 68 14.02 -11.00 0.81
C CYS A 68 13.53 -9.95 1.80
N ASP A 69 12.31 -9.48 1.57
CA ASP A 69 11.75 -8.34 2.28
C ASP A 69 11.87 -8.50 3.79
N GLN A 70 12.31 -7.43 4.43
CA GLN A 70 12.34 -7.24 5.87
C GLN A 70 11.60 -5.94 6.22
N ILE A 71 11.17 -5.80 7.46
CA ILE A 71 10.42 -4.63 7.93
C ILE A 71 11.36 -3.59 8.51
N PHE A 72 11.14 -2.35 8.08
CA PHE A 72 11.89 -1.17 8.48
C PHE A 72 10.95 -0.09 9.02
N ILE A 73 11.50 0.76 9.88
CA ILE A 73 10.86 2.02 10.31
C ILE A 73 11.78 3.18 9.90
N MET A 74 11.16 4.32 9.59
CA MET A 74 11.84 5.61 9.41
C MET A 74 10.96 6.75 9.93
N ASN A 75 11.55 7.91 10.18
CA ASN A 75 10.77 9.13 10.39
C ASN A 75 10.06 9.57 9.12
N ILE A 76 8.97 10.34 9.23
CA ILE A 76 8.17 10.82 8.08
C ILE A 76 8.98 11.67 7.09
N ASP A 77 10.10 12.23 7.51
CA ASP A 77 11.03 12.99 6.66
C ASP A 77 12.06 12.11 5.93
N GLY A 78 12.03 10.79 6.14
CA GLY A 78 12.94 9.81 5.58
C GLY A 78 14.25 9.63 6.35
N SER A 79 14.41 10.25 7.53
CA SER A 79 15.55 10.03 8.43
C SER A 79 15.38 8.78 9.31
N ASP A 80 16.44 8.37 10.01
CA ASP A 80 16.44 7.29 11.01
C ASP A 80 15.89 5.95 10.52
N LYS A 81 16.32 5.50 9.33
CA LYS A 81 15.94 4.21 8.76
C LYS A 81 16.63 3.06 9.47
N HIS A 82 15.85 2.14 10.02
CA HIS A 82 16.39 0.94 10.66
C HIS A 82 15.44 -0.26 10.53
N MET A 83 16.02 -1.45 10.46
CA MET A 83 15.27 -2.69 10.41
C MET A 83 14.70 -3.03 11.79
N VAL A 84 13.44 -3.47 11.84
CA VAL A 84 12.73 -3.87 13.06
C VAL A 84 12.25 -5.32 13.01
N SER A 85 12.26 -5.98 11.87
CA SER A 85 12.09 -7.44 11.80
C SER A 85 13.37 -8.16 12.21
N ASN A 86 13.27 -9.44 12.54
CA ASN A 86 14.39 -10.24 13.08
C ASN A 86 15.46 -10.64 12.03
N GLY A 87 15.31 -10.23 10.77
CA GLY A 87 16.23 -10.54 9.68
C GLY A 87 16.13 -11.98 9.15
N LYS A 88 15.14 -12.77 9.59
CA LYS A 88 14.93 -14.16 9.24
C LYS A 88 13.66 -14.35 8.42
N GLY A 89 13.66 -15.38 7.56
CA GLY A 89 12.54 -15.66 6.67
C GLY A 89 12.24 -14.50 5.73
N LYS A 90 11.06 -14.50 5.16
CA LYS A 90 10.47 -13.39 4.40
C LYS A 90 9.41 -12.71 5.24
N THR A 91 9.40 -11.37 5.24
CA THR A 91 8.36 -10.57 5.90
C THR A 91 7.54 -9.81 4.86
N THR A 92 6.33 -9.37 5.23
CA THR A 92 5.47 -8.51 4.40
C THR A 92 4.44 -7.78 5.27
N CYS A 93 3.80 -6.75 4.70
CA CYS A 93 2.57 -6.14 5.18
C CYS A 93 2.61 -5.81 6.68
N SER A 94 3.37 -4.79 7.02
CA SER A 94 3.53 -4.34 8.40
C SER A 94 2.63 -3.14 8.73
N TYR A 95 2.27 -2.99 10.00
CA TYR A 95 1.47 -1.85 10.45
C TYR A 95 1.82 -1.48 11.90
N PHE A 96 1.60 -0.22 12.30
CA PHE A 96 1.69 0.18 13.70
C PHE A 96 0.44 -0.23 14.48
N LEU A 97 0.61 -0.60 15.75
CA LEU A 97 -0.47 -0.71 16.71
C LEU A 97 -0.72 0.64 17.42
N PRO A 98 -1.90 0.86 18.02
CA PRO A 98 -2.22 2.09 18.71
C PRO A 98 -1.18 2.46 19.78
N GLY A 99 -0.80 3.74 19.79
CA GLY A 99 0.25 4.26 20.68
C GLY A 99 1.66 4.13 20.14
N ASP A 100 1.83 3.53 18.93
CA ASP A 100 3.08 3.50 18.15
C ASP A 100 4.29 2.82 18.82
N ASN A 101 4.05 2.13 19.94
CA ASN A 101 5.07 1.39 20.69
C ASN A 101 5.18 -0.08 20.22
N LYS A 102 4.20 -0.55 19.47
CA LYS A 102 4.14 -1.91 18.94
C LYS A 102 3.81 -1.87 17.45
N ILE A 103 4.19 -2.94 16.77
CA ILE A 103 3.97 -3.18 15.35
C ILE A 103 3.42 -4.59 15.13
N ILE A 104 2.76 -4.78 14.00
CA ILE A 104 2.44 -6.10 13.46
C ILE A 104 3.10 -6.26 12.09
N TYR A 105 3.44 -7.48 11.73
CA TYR A 105 3.87 -7.86 10.38
C TYR A 105 3.71 -9.36 10.15
N SER A 106 3.63 -9.77 8.90
CA SER A 106 3.58 -11.18 8.53
C SER A 106 4.98 -11.72 8.25
N SER A 107 5.28 -12.95 8.66
CA SER A 107 6.60 -13.56 8.49
C SER A 107 6.54 -15.07 8.35
N THR A 108 7.48 -15.63 7.57
CA THR A 108 7.69 -17.08 7.39
C THR A 108 8.76 -17.65 8.33
N TYR A 109 9.35 -16.86 9.22
CA TYR A 109 10.59 -17.20 9.94
C TYR A 109 10.48 -18.45 10.85
N LEU A 110 9.26 -18.77 11.34
CA LEU A 110 9.08 -19.99 12.16
C LEU A 110 9.18 -21.28 11.36
N ALA A 111 8.81 -21.25 10.07
CA ALA A 111 8.95 -22.41 9.20
C ALA A 111 10.38 -22.57 8.66
N ASP A 112 11.01 -21.46 8.25
CA ASP A 112 12.40 -21.43 7.80
C ASP A 112 13.00 -20.04 8.03
N GLU A 113 14.20 -19.99 8.61
CA GLU A 113 14.97 -18.76 8.79
C GLU A 113 15.53 -18.19 7.47
N ASN A 114 15.56 -18.98 6.41
CA ASN A 114 16.01 -18.57 5.09
C ASN A 114 14.85 -17.96 4.28
N CYS A 115 15.21 -17.20 3.23
CA CYS A 115 14.25 -16.75 2.25
C CYS A 115 13.58 -17.93 1.55
N PRO A 116 12.24 -18.01 1.51
CA PRO A 116 11.55 -19.03 0.75
C PRO A 116 11.85 -18.89 -0.75
N PRO A 117 11.79 -19.98 -1.54
CA PRO A 117 12.01 -19.92 -2.98
C PRO A 117 10.96 -19.04 -3.66
N PRO A 118 11.33 -18.33 -4.75
CA PRO A 118 10.35 -17.58 -5.54
C PRO A 118 9.29 -18.52 -6.14
N PRO A 119 8.11 -17.99 -6.53
CA PRO A 119 7.10 -18.80 -7.20
C PRO A 119 7.59 -19.35 -8.55
N ASP A 120 7.00 -20.46 -8.98
CA ASP A 120 7.22 -21.01 -10.32
C ASP A 120 6.50 -20.15 -11.37
N TYR A 121 7.27 -19.34 -12.09
CA TYR A 121 6.77 -18.48 -13.14
C TYR A 121 6.49 -19.19 -14.47
N SER A 122 6.67 -20.53 -14.58
CA SER A 122 6.27 -21.29 -15.77
C SER A 122 4.75 -21.21 -16.02
N ARG A 123 3.97 -20.93 -14.96
CA ARG A 123 2.53 -20.68 -15.01
C ARG A 123 2.14 -19.23 -15.37
N GLY A 124 3.12 -18.39 -15.74
CA GLY A 124 2.96 -16.96 -15.98
C GLY A 124 3.19 -16.13 -14.71
N TYR A 125 2.73 -14.86 -14.71
CA TYR A 125 2.86 -13.99 -13.54
C TYR A 125 1.83 -14.41 -12.47
N VAL A 126 2.33 -14.88 -11.33
CA VAL A 126 1.55 -15.34 -10.18
C VAL A 126 2.15 -14.81 -8.89
N TRP A 127 1.32 -14.64 -7.86
CA TRP A 127 1.75 -14.40 -6.49
C TRP A 127 1.75 -15.71 -5.73
N LYS A 128 2.79 -15.92 -4.89
CA LYS A 128 2.87 -17.06 -4.00
C LYS A 128 2.27 -16.69 -2.64
N LEU A 129 1.25 -17.42 -2.25
CA LEU A 129 0.69 -17.43 -0.91
C LEU A 129 1.45 -18.52 -0.13
N TYR A 130 2.54 -18.13 0.54
CA TYR A 130 3.31 -19.08 1.33
C TYR A 130 2.47 -19.51 2.54
N ASP A 131 2.21 -20.78 2.66
CA ASP A 131 1.45 -21.42 3.76
C ASP A 131 2.09 -21.25 5.14
N SER A 132 3.32 -20.78 5.16
CA SER A 132 4.11 -20.51 6.36
C SER A 132 4.06 -19.05 6.84
N PHE A 133 3.27 -18.19 6.19
CA PHE A 133 3.07 -16.84 6.70
C PHE A 133 2.09 -16.84 7.87
N ASP A 134 2.57 -16.34 9.00
CA ASP A 134 1.78 -15.97 10.17
C ASP A 134 1.94 -14.48 10.49
N ILE A 135 0.97 -13.92 11.21
CA ILE A 135 1.00 -12.54 11.70
C ILE A 135 1.65 -12.52 13.08
N PHE A 136 2.57 -11.60 13.28
CA PHE A 136 3.32 -11.39 14.52
C PHE A 136 3.13 -9.97 15.05
N GLU A 137 3.12 -9.83 16.38
CA GLU A 137 3.28 -8.57 17.10
C GLU A 137 4.72 -8.46 17.60
N ALA A 138 5.29 -7.27 17.57
CA ALA A 138 6.56 -6.96 18.23
C ALA A 138 6.52 -5.53 18.81
N ASN A 139 7.47 -5.21 19.70
CA ASN A 139 7.73 -3.81 20.03
C ASN A 139 8.25 -3.07 18.79
N ALA A 140 8.08 -1.74 18.72
CA ALA A 140 8.52 -0.93 17.60
C ALA A 140 10.06 -0.92 17.39
N ASP A 141 10.84 -1.41 18.35
CA ASP A 141 12.28 -1.65 18.23
C ASP A 141 12.63 -3.08 17.76
N GLY A 142 11.61 -3.91 17.47
CA GLY A 142 11.73 -5.30 17.02
C GLY A 142 11.86 -6.33 18.13
N SER A 143 11.88 -5.93 19.41
CA SER A 143 11.92 -6.86 20.54
C SER A 143 10.55 -7.50 20.82
N ASP A 144 10.51 -8.50 21.69
CA ASP A 144 9.31 -9.17 22.19
C ASP A 144 8.38 -9.71 21.08
N LEU A 145 8.94 -10.35 20.06
CA LEU A 145 8.20 -10.93 18.96
C LEU A 145 7.26 -12.04 19.42
N LYS A 146 5.97 -11.87 19.16
CA LYS A 146 4.89 -12.79 19.54
C LYS A 146 4.03 -13.13 18.32
N GLN A 147 3.74 -14.40 18.11
CA GLN A 147 2.81 -14.89 17.09
C GLN A 147 1.37 -14.60 17.48
N LEU A 148 0.55 -14.12 16.54
CA LEU A 148 -0.88 -13.83 16.72
C LEU A 148 -1.78 -14.83 15.99
N THR A 149 -1.33 -15.43 14.87
CA THR A 149 -2.06 -16.48 14.14
C THR A 149 -1.31 -17.80 14.19
N PHE A 150 -2.05 -18.91 14.22
CA PHE A 150 -1.50 -20.26 14.47
C PHE A 150 -2.15 -21.31 13.56
N THR A 151 -2.90 -20.91 12.57
CA THR A 151 -3.60 -21.81 11.65
C THR A 151 -2.72 -22.13 10.47
N ASP A 152 -2.78 -23.39 10.00
CA ASP A 152 -2.12 -23.77 8.76
C ASP A 152 -2.64 -22.92 7.59
N GLY A 153 -1.74 -22.46 6.75
CA GLY A 153 -2.05 -21.65 5.57
C GLY A 153 -1.53 -20.21 5.68
N TYR A 154 -1.82 -19.43 4.64
CA TYR A 154 -1.38 -18.06 4.53
C TYR A 154 -2.22 -17.14 5.42
N ASP A 155 -1.61 -16.52 6.43
CA ASP A 155 -2.16 -15.43 7.23
C ASP A 155 -1.29 -14.19 7.05
N ALA A 156 -1.75 -13.20 6.29
CA ALA A 156 -0.96 -11.98 5.98
C ALA A 156 -1.83 -10.77 5.62
N GLU A 157 -1.18 -9.72 5.11
CA GLU A 157 -1.82 -8.47 4.66
C GLU A 157 -2.60 -7.77 5.77
N ALA A 158 -2.09 -7.86 7.00
CA ALA A 158 -2.76 -7.33 8.19
C ALA A 158 -2.65 -5.81 8.28
N THR A 159 -3.79 -5.13 8.49
CA THR A 159 -3.88 -3.70 8.80
C THR A 159 -4.74 -3.45 10.03
N VAL A 160 -4.56 -2.30 10.67
CA VAL A 160 -5.18 -1.98 11.96
C VAL A 160 -6.28 -0.93 11.78
N SER A 161 -7.41 -1.14 12.43
CA SER A 161 -8.50 -0.16 12.50
C SER A 161 -8.00 1.17 13.07
N PRO A 162 -8.35 2.32 12.47
CA PRO A 162 -8.03 3.63 13.04
C PRO A 162 -8.63 3.87 14.43
N LYS A 163 -9.66 3.09 14.83
CA LYS A 163 -10.19 3.08 16.21
C LYS A 163 -9.24 2.40 17.20
N GLY A 164 -8.25 1.63 16.69
CA GLY A 164 -7.31 0.91 17.52
C GLY A 164 -7.92 -0.27 18.28
N ASP A 165 -8.87 -0.96 17.67
CA ASP A 165 -9.64 -2.04 18.31
C ASP A 165 -9.57 -3.37 17.55
N LYS A 166 -9.29 -3.35 16.25
CA LYS A 166 -9.33 -4.53 15.39
C LYS A 166 -8.14 -4.56 14.40
N ILE A 167 -7.78 -5.78 14.01
CA ILE A 167 -6.90 -6.11 12.90
C ILE A 167 -7.75 -6.78 11.83
N VAL A 168 -7.64 -6.33 10.56
CA VAL A 168 -8.21 -7.01 9.40
C VAL A 168 -7.07 -7.61 8.58
N PHE A 169 -7.24 -8.82 8.05
CA PHE A 169 -6.18 -9.55 7.37
C PHE A 169 -6.73 -10.54 6.34
N THR A 170 -5.86 -11.09 5.49
CA THR A 170 -6.16 -12.15 4.53
C THR A 170 -5.73 -13.49 5.10
N SER A 171 -6.61 -14.52 5.00
CA SER A 171 -6.35 -15.87 5.47
C SER A 171 -6.80 -16.92 4.47
N MET A 172 -6.02 -18.01 4.35
CA MET A 172 -6.36 -19.20 3.54
C MET A 172 -6.85 -20.39 4.37
N ARG A 173 -7.12 -20.23 5.64
CA ARG A 173 -7.49 -21.33 6.56
C ARG A 173 -8.73 -22.13 6.15
N ASP A 174 -9.61 -21.56 5.35
CA ASP A 174 -10.81 -22.24 4.83
C ASP A 174 -10.65 -22.69 3.36
N GLY A 175 -9.41 -22.71 2.84
CA GLY A 175 -9.07 -23.20 1.50
C GLY A 175 -9.27 -22.20 0.37
N ASP A 176 -9.66 -20.95 0.67
CA ASP A 176 -9.75 -19.83 -0.26
C ASP A 176 -9.23 -18.56 0.43
N PRO A 177 -8.50 -17.68 -0.24
CA PRO A 177 -8.05 -16.41 0.35
C PRO A 177 -9.25 -15.50 0.66
N GLU A 178 -9.51 -15.30 1.94
CA GLU A 178 -10.66 -14.57 2.45
C GLU A 178 -10.26 -13.49 3.45
N ILE A 179 -11.09 -12.47 3.62
CA ILE A 179 -10.88 -11.43 4.62
C ILE A 179 -11.38 -11.90 5.99
N TYR A 180 -10.53 -11.74 6.98
CA TYR A 180 -10.78 -12.00 8.39
C TYR A 180 -10.58 -10.76 9.23
N VAL A 181 -11.22 -10.70 10.39
CA VAL A 181 -11.01 -9.70 11.43
C VAL A 181 -10.69 -10.39 12.76
N MET A 182 -9.83 -9.77 13.58
CA MET A 182 -9.50 -10.23 14.93
C MET A 182 -9.29 -9.06 15.88
N ASP A 183 -9.25 -9.35 17.18
CA ASP A 183 -8.82 -8.39 18.20
C ASP A 183 -7.30 -8.15 18.12
N LEU A 184 -6.79 -7.06 18.74
CA LEU A 184 -5.38 -6.71 18.66
C LEU A 184 -4.44 -7.78 19.26
N ASP A 185 -4.94 -8.62 20.16
CA ASP A 185 -4.18 -9.71 20.79
C ASP A 185 -4.21 -11.02 20.00
N GLY A 186 -4.85 -11.04 18.83
CA GLY A 186 -5.02 -12.20 17.96
C GLY A 186 -6.26 -13.06 18.27
N SER A 187 -7.05 -12.70 19.29
CA SER A 187 -8.27 -13.42 19.66
C SER A 187 -9.49 -13.05 18.77
N ASN A 188 -10.59 -13.79 18.92
CA ASN A 188 -11.89 -13.53 18.29
C ASN A 188 -11.82 -13.41 16.75
N GLN A 189 -11.05 -14.28 16.10
CA GLN A 189 -10.89 -14.30 14.65
C GLN A 189 -12.22 -14.68 13.97
N THR A 190 -12.69 -13.82 13.06
CA THR A 190 -13.97 -13.97 12.37
C THR A 190 -13.81 -13.74 10.88
N ARG A 191 -14.31 -14.66 10.04
CA ARG A 191 -14.35 -14.55 8.59
C ARG A 191 -15.41 -13.55 8.14
N LEU A 192 -15.07 -12.66 7.21
CA LEU A 192 -15.96 -11.62 6.68
C LEU A 192 -16.39 -11.87 5.22
N THR A 193 -15.58 -12.59 4.42
CA THR A 193 -15.90 -12.89 3.02
C THR A 193 -16.07 -14.38 2.79
N PHE A 194 -16.91 -14.77 1.80
CA PHE A 194 -17.33 -16.15 1.60
C PHE A 194 -17.50 -16.52 0.11
N GLN A 195 -17.13 -15.62 -0.79
CA GLN A 195 -17.32 -15.83 -2.23
C GLN A 195 -16.07 -16.41 -2.85
N LYS A 196 -16.22 -17.44 -3.67
CA LYS A 196 -15.12 -18.05 -4.41
C LYS A 196 -14.31 -17.04 -5.21
N GLY A 197 -13.01 -17.05 -4.99
CA GLY A 197 -12.05 -16.15 -5.60
C GLY A 197 -11.18 -15.46 -4.54
N TYR A 198 -10.08 -14.88 -4.96
CA TYR A 198 -9.15 -14.20 -4.08
C TYR A 198 -9.76 -12.91 -3.50
N ASP A 199 -9.73 -12.79 -2.19
CA ASP A 199 -9.99 -11.56 -1.42
C ASP A 199 -8.75 -11.20 -0.61
N GLY A 200 -8.21 -9.98 -0.76
CA GLY A 200 -6.97 -9.63 -0.05
C GLY A 200 -6.67 -8.14 0.02
N GLY A 201 -5.65 -7.80 0.81
CA GLY A 201 -5.15 -6.45 1.03
C GLY A 201 -6.19 -5.50 1.61
N PRO A 202 -6.84 -5.86 2.73
CA PRO A 202 -7.91 -5.07 3.31
C PRO A 202 -7.39 -3.85 4.09
N PHE A 203 -8.14 -2.74 4.00
CA PHE A 203 -7.93 -1.52 4.80
C PHE A 203 -9.24 -1.00 5.37
N PHE A 204 -9.23 -0.58 6.61
CA PHE A 204 -10.36 0.15 7.19
C PHE A 204 -10.47 1.57 6.64
N SER A 205 -11.70 2.10 6.57
CA SER A 205 -11.93 3.54 6.44
C SER A 205 -11.47 4.29 7.70
N MET A 206 -11.20 5.60 7.59
CA MET A 206 -10.69 6.42 8.71
C MET A 206 -11.63 6.44 9.93
N ASP A 207 -12.93 6.26 9.72
CA ASP A 207 -13.91 6.13 10.80
C ASP A 207 -14.09 4.69 11.30
N GLY A 208 -13.36 3.72 10.69
CA GLY A 208 -13.41 2.30 11.04
C GLY A 208 -14.77 1.63 10.80
N THR A 209 -15.63 2.19 9.94
CA THR A 209 -16.98 1.64 9.67
C THR A 209 -17.02 0.78 8.42
N LYS A 210 -16.03 0.91 7.53
CA LYS A 210 -15.94 0.17 6.26
C LYS A 210 -14.57 -0.46 6.07
N ILE A 211 -14.52 -1.47 5.19
CA ILE A 211 -13.30 -2.11 4.71
C ILE A 211 -13.29 -1.99 3.19
N VAL A 212 -12.16 -1.57 2.62
CA VAL A 212 -11.84 -1.65 1.20
C VAL A 212 -10.82 -2.74 0.98
N PHE A 213 -10.95 -3.52 -0.09
CA PHE A 213 -10.05 -4.62 -0.43
C PHE A 213 -10.04 -4.88 -1.93
N ARG A 214 -9.09 -5.68 -2.41
CA ARG A 214 -9.05 -6.16 -3.79
C ARG A 214 -9.58 -7.58 -3.88
N ALA A 215 -10.26 -7.91 -4.96
CA ALA A 215 -10.77 -9.26 -5.16
C ALA A 215 -10.77 -9.70 -6.62
N SER A 216 -10.63 -11.02 -6.83
CA SER A 216 -10.93 -11.65 -8.11
C SER A 216 -12.18 -12.52 -7.99
N ARG A 217 -12.93 -12.62 -9.08
CA ARG A 217 -14.15 -13.46 -9.13
C ARG A 217 -14.15 -14.24 -10.45
N PRO A 218 -13.56 -15.45 -10.48
CA PRO A 218 -13.62 -16.33 -11.64
C PRO A 218 -15.07 -16.70 -11.95
N LYS A 219 -15.50 -16.60 -13.21
CA LYS A 219 -16.90 -16.75 -13.63
C LYS A 219 -17.14 -17.93 -14.56
N THR A 220 -16.18 -18.21 -15.44
CA THR A 220 -16.30 -19.30 -16.40
C THR A 220 -15.70 -20.58 -15.83
N GLU A 221 -16.12 -21.75 -16.33
CA GLU A 221 -15.54 -23.05 -15.95
C GLU A 221 -14.01 -23.07 -16.10
N LYS A 222 -13.48 -22.43 -17.16
CA LYS A 222 -12.05 -22.35 -17.41
C LYS A 222 -11.34 -21.48 -16.37
N GLU A 223 -11.91 -20.32 -16.01
CA GLU A 223 -11.35 -19.44 -14.98
C GLU A 223 -11.39 -20.10 -13.61
N LEU A 224 -12.48 -20.81 -13.28
CA LEU A 224 -12.59 -21.57 -12.03
C LEU A 224 -11.56 -22.68 -11.96
N ALA A 225 -11.38 -23.45 -13.05
CA ALA A 225 -10.39 -24.53 -13.09
C ALA A 225 -8.94 -23.99 -12.97
N ASP A 226 -8.58 -22.86 -13.63
CA ASP A 226 -7.26 -22.21 -13.49
C ASP A 226 -7.08 -21.70 -12.06
N TYR A 227 -8.11 -21.10 -11.47
CA TYR A 227 -8.09 -20.57 -10.11
C TYR A 227 -7.89 -21.69 -9.08
N ASP A 228 -8.67 -22.77 -9.17
CA ASP A 228 -8.59 -23.92 -8.25
C ASP A 228 -7.22 -24.58 -8.32
N ASP A 229 -6.68 -24.84 -9.54
CA ASP A 229 -5.34 -25.39 -9.72
C ASP A 229 -4.25 -24.46 -9.15
N LEU A 230 -4.38 -23.15 -9.29
CA LEU A 230 -3.44 -22.20 -8.71
C LEU A 230 -3.50 -22.20 -7.19
N VAL A 231 -4.70 -22.11 -6.60
CA VAL A 231 -4.90 -22.06 -5.14
C VAL A 231 -4.43 -23.34 -4.47
N GLU A 232 -4.68 -24.53 -5.07
CA GLU A 232 -4.16 -25.82 -4.57
C GLU A 232 -2.62 -25.84 -4.52
N ASN A 233 -1.95 -25.08 -5.40
CA ASN A 233 -0.49 -24.92 -5.40
C ASN A 233 0.01 -23.69 -4.59
N GLY A 234 -0.86 -23.05 -3.80
CA GLY A 234 -0.57 -21.86 -3.02
C GLY A 234 -0.23 -20.65 -3.91
N LEU A 235 -0.88 -20.51 -5.05
CA LEU A 235 -0.67 -19.43 -6.02
C LEU A 235 -1.97 -18.70 -6.31
N VAL A 236 -1.88 -17.43 -6.69
CA VAL A 236 -2.98 -16.64 -7.25
C VAL A 236 -2.49 -15.84 -8.47
N ARG A 237 -3.38 -15.64 -9.45
CA ARG A 237 -3.11 -14.83 -10.63
C ARG A 237 -3.69 -13.43 -10.46
N PRO A 238 -2.85 -12.38 -10.29
CA PRO A 238 -3.33 -11.03 -10.01
C PRO A 238 -3.68 -10.22 -11.28
N SER A 239 -4.02 -10.87 -12.39
CA SER A 239 -4.24 -10.19 -13.67
C SER A 239 -5.59 -9.49 -13.77
N ILE A 240 -6.60 -9.97 -13.03
CA ILE A 240 -7.94 -9.36 -12.92
C ILE A 240 -8.27 -9.27 -11.45
N LEU A 241 -8.07 -8.08 -10.89
CA LEU A 241 -8.41 -7.72 -9.52
C LEU A 241 -9.26 -6.44 -9.57
N GLU A 242 -10.38 -6.48 -8.90
CA GLU A 242 -11.28 -5.35 -8.78
C GLU A 242 -11.32 -4.85 -7.33
N ILE A 243 -11.67 -3.58 -7.15
CA ILE A 243 -11.81 -2.98 -5.83
C ILE A 243 -13.24 -3.20 -5.30
N TYR A 244 -13.31 -3.65 -4.07
CA TYR A 244 -14.55 -3.90 -3.32
C TYR A 244 -14.57 -3.09 -2.04
N ILE A 245 -15.75 -2.76 -1.56
CA ILE A 245 -16.00 -2.22 -0.23
C ILE A 245 -17.04 -3.07 0.48
N MET A 246 -16.99 -3.12 1.82
CA MET A 246 -18.02 -3.70 2.68
C MET A 246 -18.09 -2.91 3.99
N ASP A 247 -19.12 -3.12 4.78
CA ASP A 247 -19.13 -2.64 6.16
C ASP A 247 -18.13 -3.43 7.01
N ALA A 248 -17.69 -2.88 8.13
CA ALA A 248 -16.63 -3.49 8.95
C ALA A 248 -17.03 -4.85 9.57
N ASP A 249 -18.31 -5.20 9.53
CA ASP A 249 -18.85 -6.50 9.94
C ASP A 249 -18.98 -7.51 8.79
N GLY A 250 -18.52 -7.16 7.57
CA GLY A 250 -18.61 -7.98 6.36
C GLY A 250 -19.92 -7.81 5.57
N SER A 251 -20.89 -7.07 6.09
CA SER A 251 -22.16 -6.84 5.39
C SER A 251 -22.04 -5.80 4.27
N ASN A 252 -23.08 -5.70 3.43
CA ASN A 252 -23.20 -4.69 2.37
C ASN A 252 -22.03 -4.65 1.37
N MET A 253 -21.42 -5.81 1.09
CA MET A 253 -20.32 -5.92 0.12
C MET A 253 -20.73 -5.43 -1.26
N LYS A 254 -19.89 -4.59 -1.89
CA LYS A 254 -20.12 -4.00 -3.20
C LYS A 254 -18.84 -3.94 -4.00
N GLN A 255 -18.88 -4.36 -5.27
CA GLN A 255 -17.83 -4.14 -6.26
C GLN A 255 -17.86 -2.68 -6.73
N ILE A 256 -16.69 -2.00 -6.72
CA ILE A 256 -16.55 -0.58 -7.09
C ILE A 256 -15.99 -0.41 -8.49
N THR A 257 -15.02 -1.25 -8.88
CA THR A 257 -14.40 -1.18 -10.21
C THR A 257 -14.83 -2.38 -11.06
N HIS A 258 -14.85 -2.19 -12.39
CA HIS A 258 -15.25 -3.20 -13.37
C HIS A 258 -14.33 -3.12 -14.61
N PHE A 259 -13.02 -2.99 -14.38
CA PHE A 259 -12.05 -2.73 -15.44
C PHE A 259 -11.59 -3.99 -16.19
N GLY A 260 -11.75 -5.17 -15.59
CA GLY A 260 -11.19 -6.42 -16.13
C GLY A 260 -9.64 -6.35 -16.20
N LYS A 261 -9.03 -5.64 -15.29
CA LYS A 261 -7.59 -5.38 -15.18
C LYS A 261 -7.15 -5.57 -13.72
N ALA A 262 -5.85 -5.47 -13.47
CA ALA A 262 -5.33 -5.52 -12.11
C ALA A 262 -5.48 -4.17 -11.42
N SER A 263 -6.26 -4.14 -10.34
CA SER A 263 -6.38 -3.01 -9.40
C SER A 263 -6.06 -3.51 -7.99
N PHE A 264 -5.14 -2.86 -7.27
CA PHE A 264 -4.71 -3.32 -5.95
C PHE A 264 -4.28 -2.17 -5.03
N ALA A 265 -3.93 -2.51 -3.77
CA ALA A 265 -3.54 -1.58 -2.72
C ALA A 265 -4.53 -0.40 -2.58
N PRO A 266 -5.84 -0.67 -2.40
CA PRO A 266 -6.81 0.39 -2.22
C PRO A 266 -6.68 1.02 -0.84
N PHE A 267 -6.91 2.33 -0.77
CA PHE A 267 -6.94 3.07 0.48
C PHE A 267 -8.04 4.14 0.43
N PHE A 268 -8.78 4.33 1.52
CA PHE A 268 -9.78 5.39 1.60
C PHE A 268 -9.14 6.78 1.69
N PHE A 269 -9.67 7.74 0.93
CA PHE A 269 -9.42 9.14 1.22
C PHE A 269 -10.00 9.50 2.59
N PRO A 270 -9.38 10.40 3.38
CA PRO A 270 -9.81 10.65 4.76
C PRO A 270 -11.29 11.00 4.98
N ALA A 271 -11.96 11.60 3.99
CA ALA A 271 -13.41 11.86 4.04
C ALA A 271 -14.26 10.60 3.75
N ALA A 272 -13.65 9.45 3.46
CA ALA A 272 -14.27 8.15 3.17
C ALA A 272 -15.23 8.11 1.96
N ASP A 273 -15.28 9.16 1.16
CA ASP A 273 -16.11 9.27 -0.04
C ASP A 273 -15.39 8.83 -1.32
N LYS A 274 -14.07 8.65 -1.23
CA LYS A 274 -13.20 8.25 -2.36
C LYS A 274 -12.21 7.18 -1.94
N ILE A 275 -11.76 6.42 -2.94
CA ILE A 275 -10.75 5.37 -2.82
C ILE A 275 -9.62 5.71 -3.80
N ILE A 276 -8.37 5.71 -3.31
CA ILE A 276 -7.17 5.72 -4.14
C ILE A 276 -6.63 4.30 -4.23
N PHE A 277 -6.12 3.90 -5.39
CA PHE A 277 -5.60 2.55 -5.62
C PHE A 277 -4.62 2.54 -6.79
N ALA A 278 -3.81 1.50 -6.89
CA ALA A 278 -2.94 1.25 -8.04
C ALA A 278 -3.68 0.42 -9.08
N SER A 279 -3.55 0.75 -10.37
CA SER A 279 -4.13 -0.04 -11.46
C SER A 279 -3.31 0.05 -12.75
N ASN A 280 -3.40 -1.02 -13.55
CA ASN A 280 -2.86 -1.06 -14.91
C ASN A 280 -3.94 -0.85 -15.98
N VAL A 281 -5.07 -0.23 -15.62
CA VAL A 281 -6.24 -0.07 -16.51
C VAL A 281 -5.90 0.64 -17.80
N ASN A 282 -5.02 1.63 -17.79
CA ASN A 282 -4.59 2.38 -18.98
C ASN A 282 -3.29 1.84 -19.61
N SER A 283 -2.75 0.73 -19.10
CA SER A 283 -1.52 0.11 -19.63
C SER A 283 -1.81 -0.76 -20.85
N GLU A 284 -1.18 -0.46 -21.98
CA GLU A 284 -1.25 -1.30 -23.18
C GLU A 284 -0.60 -2.68 -22.97
N THR A 285 0.50 -2.72 -22.21
CA THR A 285 1.28 -3.93 -21.93
C THR A 285 0.83 -4.70 -20.70
N GLY A 286 -0.05 -4.10 -19.87
CA GLY A 286 -0.45 -4.61 -18.56
C GLY A 286 0.63 -4.51 -17.48
N ARG A 287 1.76 -3.85 -17.75
CA ARG A 287 2.92 -3.77 -16.85
C ARG A 287 3.11 -2.41 -16.17
N ASN A 288 2.47 -1.38 -16.70
CA ASN A 288 2.47 -0.05 -16.11
C ASN A 288 1.33 0.07 -15.11
N PHE A 289 1.65 0.46 -13.89
CA PHE A 289 0.68 0.76 -12.83
C PHE A 289 0.81 2.22 -12.43
N ASP A 290 -0.32 2.91 -12.44
CA ASP A 290 -0.46 4.27 -11.92
C ASP A 290 -1.45 4.29 -10.76
N LEU A 291 -1.45 5.39 -10.01
CA LEU A 291 -2.47 5.66 -9.00
C LEU A 291 -3.71 6.27 -9.64
N TYR A 292 -4.86 5.78 -9.22
CA TYR A 292 -6.18 6.25 -9.63
C TYR A 292 -7.03 6.56 -8.41
N MET A 293 -8.00 7.42 -8.57
CA MET A 293 -9.02 7.73 -7.57
C MET A 293 -10.40 7.50 -8.15
N ILE A 294 -11.31 6.99 -7.32
CA ILE A 294 -12.71 6.75 -7.66
C ILE A 294 -13.60 7.06 -6.44
N ASN A 295 -14.82 7.52 -6.66
CA ASN A 295 -15.79 7.66 -5.58
C ASN A 295 -16.21 6.28 -5.06
N SER A 296 -16.61 6.18 -3.79
CA SER A 296 -17.08 4.92 -3.18
C SER A 296 -18.40 4.39 -3.77
N ASP A 297 -19.06 5.17 -4.63
CA ASP A 297 -20.20 4.72 -5.43
C ASP A 297 -19.82 4.16 -6.81
N GLY A 298 -18.55 4.24 -7.19
CA GLY A 298 -18.00 3.81 -8.49
C GLY A 298 -17.97 4.88 -9.57
N THR A 299 -18.36 6.11 -9.26
CA THR A 299 -18.30 7.26 -10.18
C THR A 299 -17.00 8.06 -10.02
N GLY A 300 -16.75 9.04 -10.87
CA GLY A 300 -15.65 10.01 -10.69
C GLY A 300 -14.25 9.41 -10.82
N PHE A 301 -14.08 8.36 -11.66
CA PHE A 301 -12.78 7.76 -11.93
C PHE A 301 -11.79 8.76 -12.53
N GLU A 302 -10.60 8.86 -11.94
CA GLU A 302 -9.56 9.79 -12.32
C GLU A 302 -8.16 9.18 -12.16
N GLN A 303 -7.27 9.40 -13.15
CA GLN A 303 -5.85 9.05 -13.05
C GLN A 303 -5.07 10.15 -12.31
N ILE A 304 -4.30 9.75 -11.30
CA ILE A 304 -3.56 10.66 -10.40
C ILE A 304 -2.10 10.77 -10.79
N THR A 305 -1.44 9.63 -11.08
CA THR A 305 -0.03 9.59 -11.47
C THR A 305 0.13 9.16 -12.93
N PHE A 306 1.30 9.48 -13.51
CA PHE A 306 1.57 9.28 -14.94
C PHE A 306 3.03 8.83 -15.13
N ASN A 307 3.45 7.86 -14.35
CA ASN A 307 4.75 7.22 -14.48
C ASN A 307 4.69 6.15 -15.59
N ASP A 308 5.77 5.94 -16.31
CA ASP A 308 5.80 4.96 -17.43
C ASP A 308 5.94 3.50 -16.96
N THR A 309 6.04 3.25 -15.64
CA THR A 309 6.31 1.90 -15.11
C THR A 309 5.48 1.53 -13.87
N PHE A 310 5.77 2.04 -12.68
CA PHE A 310 5.10 1.61 -11.46
C PHE A 310 4.94 2.73 -10.44
N ASP A 311 3.70 2.97 -10.03
CA ASP A 311 3.29 3.67 -8.82
C ASP A 311 2.26 2.81 -8.08
N GLY A 312 2.43 2.65 -6.76
CA GLY A 312 1.53 1.78 -5.96
C GLY A 312 1.56 2.08 -4.48
N PHE A 313 0.75 1.33 -3.72
CA PHE A 313 0.66 1.38 -2.26
C PHE A 313 0.43 2.79 -1.71
N PRO A 314 -0.63 3.47 -2.14
CA PRO A 314 -0.92 4.83 -1.71
C PRO A 314 -1.53 4.85 -0.31
N MET A 315 -1.14 5.84 0.52
CA MET A 315 -1.75 6.12 1.82
C MET A 315 -1.80 7.64 2.06
N PHE A 316 -2.93 8.17 2.48
CA PHE A 316 -3.07 9.56 2.88
C PHE A 316 -2.78 9.77 4.37
N THR A 317 -2.26 10.96 4.72
CA THR A 317 -2.33 11.47 6.09
C THR A 317 -3.78 11.69 6.51
N LYS A 318 -4.09 11.63 7.81
CA LYS A 318 -5.45 11.80 8.35
C LYS A 318 -6.12 13.11 7.95
N ASP A 319 -5.33 14.18 7.76
CA ASP A 319 -5.83 15.48 7.30
C ASP A 319 -5.98 15.57 5.77
N GLY A 320 -5.59 14.52 5.03
CA GLY A 320 -5.66 14.45 3.57
C GLY A 320 -4.73 15.41 2.83
N LYS A 321 -3.72 15.96 3.51
CA LYS A 321 -2.79 16.92 2.90
C LYS A 321 -1.56 16.30 2.28
N ASN A 322 -1.21 15.08 2.66
CA ASN A 322 -0.08 14.38 2.08
C ASN A 322 -0.48 12.99 1.61
N LEU A 323 0.14 12.55 0.52
CA LEU A 323 0.06 11.22 -0.05
C LEU A 323 1.43 10.56 0.07
N ILE A 324 1.49 9.39 0.68
CA ILE A 324 2.64 8.49 0.68
C ILE A 324 2.39 7.44 -0.40
N PHE A 325 3.40 7.08 -1.18
CA PHE A 325 3.29 6.03 -2.20
C PHE A 325 4.64 5.44 -2.56
N ALA A 326 4.64 4.23 -3.07
CA ALA A 326 5.83 3.59 -3.64
C ALA A 326 5.89 3.87 -5.15
N SER A 327 7.09 4.12 -5.66
CA SER A 327 7.30 4.40 -7.08
C SER A 327 8.71 4.01 -7.52
N ASN A 328 8.84 3.59 -8.76
CA ASN A 328 10.16 3.43 -9.39
C ASN A 328 10.53 4.62 -10.29
N ARG A 329 9.79 5.75 -10.17
CA ARG A 329 10.10 7.00 -10.87
C ARG A 329 11.52 7.47 -10.54
N PHE A 330 12.26 7.92 -11.57
CA PHE A 330 13.60 8.45 -11.41
C PHE A 330 14.58 7.56 -10.64
N ASN A 331 14.34 6.24 -10.60
CA ASN A 331 15.23 5.28 -9.96
C ASN A 331 16.64 5.32 -10.61
N LYS A 332 17.67 5.06 -9.81
CA LYS A 332 19.05 5.03 -10.26
C LYS A 332 19.42 3.69 -10.88
N LYS A 333 18.79 2.62 -10.42
CA LYS A 333 19.05 1.25 -10.84
C LYS A 333 17.73 0.61 -11.24
N LYS A 334 17.74 -0.13 -12.35
CA LYS A 334 16.58 -0.91 -12.79
C LYS A 334 16.20 -1.93 -11.69
N GLY A 335 14.94 -1.93 -11.31
CA GLY A 335 14.39 -2.79 -10.25
C GLY A 335 14.23 -2.06 -8.91
N ASP A 336 14.92 -0.93 -8.68
CA ASP A 336 14.69 -0.14 -7.47
C ASP A 336 13.25 0.42 -7.45
N THR A 337 12.61 0.36 -6.30
CA THR A 337 11.34 1.04 -5.98
C THR A 337 11.55 1.82 -4.70
N ASN A 338 11.09 3.06 -4.65
CA ASN A 338 11.33 3.96 -3.53
C ASN A 338 10.01 4.48 -2.95
N ILE A 339 10.05 4.87 -1.68
CA ILE A 339 8.93 5.52 -1.00
C ILE A 339 9.02 7.02 -1.25
N PHE A 340 7.88 7.60 -1.59
CA PHE A 340 7.72 9.04 -1.79
C PHE A 340 6.63 9.60 -0.88
N ILE A 341 6.76 10.88 -0.55
CA ILE A 341 5.71 11.70 0.05
C ILE A 341 5.47 12.92 -0.83
N ALA A 342 4.21 13.26 -1.06
CA ALA A 342 3.79 14.41 -1.84
C ALA A 342 2.74 15.22 -1.09
N GLU A 343 2.77 16.55 -1.21
CA GLU A 343 1.65 17.38 -0.81
C GLU A 343 0.48 17.17 -1.78
N TRP A 344 -0.71 16.95 -1.23
CA TRP A 344 -1.94 16.78 -1.98
C TRP A 344 -2.63 18.10 -2.26
N VAL A 345 -2.97 18.34 -3.51
CA VAL A 345 -3.70 19.53 -3.99
C VAL A 345 -5.06 19.10 -4.54
N LYS A 346 -6.11 19.72 -4.05
CA LYS A 346 -7.50 19.47 -4.49
C LYS A 346 -7.76 19.99 -5.90
#